data_2bb2466d506dca0a9eba8250d8846aae
#
_entry.id   2bb2466d506dca0a9eba8250d8846aae
#
_cell.length_a   1.000
_cell.length_b   1.000
_cell.length_c   1.000
_cell.angle_alpha   90.00
_cell.angle_beta   90.00
_cell.angle_gamma   90.00
#
_symmetry.space_group_name_H-M   'P 1'
#
loop_
_entity.id
_entity.type
_entity.pdbx_description
1 polymer ?
#
loop_
_entity_poly.entity_id
_entity_poly.type
_entity_poly.pdbx_seq_one_letter_code
_entity_poly.pdbx_strand_id
1 'polypeptide(L)'
;MIKMISVKEAARQWNITERRVAELCRSGRIEGTVRQGRSWQIPADASKPADKRIRSGSYRKNQRSSCLPLPIGVSDFRLAQAEYYYVDKTMLIKDFIDERPMVTLFTRPRRFGKTLNMDMLRTFFEKTEQDTSVYFQDKKIWACGQKYRSYQGKYPVIFLTFKDVKFNTWEETFSAVRDIFAKETQRHEELRTSDRCDEYDERKYARLAEGNVTEVELSSALADLSAMLHKHYGIAPVIIIDEYDTPIQQGYMKGYYEEIILFMRNLFSGGFKDNRHLAFGFLTGILRVAKESIFSGMNNLSINSVLDHKYSAYFGFTSDEVREMAAYYGASDKYDEICEWYDGYRFGKTEIFNPWSVVNYFSNECEPRAFWVSTGSNDVIGEVLAEADEEIYHRLASLVNGETITTYIDTGVIYPQIKKNPSTIYSFLLVTGYLKAVKTTLSFNGDFMCEISLPNREIALVYHKEILQKFETMIPQSTAIAVQEAIFSGDNRKLKTQIQTLLMESVSSFDTAGENFYHGFMLGLCALLGGFFVTSNRESGEGRYDIQLKPVKKGLPGIIIELKAEKNGTEESLKQLSETALKQIQDKQYDTELRAAGVEVIYKYGVAFCGKRVEIAVG
;
A
#
# COMPACT_ATOMS: atom_id res chain seq x y z
N MET A 1 35.83 -57.19 -8.21
CA MET A 1 35.92 -56.39 -6.99
C MET A 1 35.24 -55.03 -7.29
N ILE A 2 34.22 -54.68 -6.55
CA ILE A 2 33.54 -53.37 -6.71
C ILE A 2 34.54 -52.29 -6.29
N LYS A 3 34.81 -51.33 -7.17
CA LYS A 3 35.69 -50.19 -6.87
C LYS A 3 34.99 -49.30 -5.82
N MET A 4 35.68 -49.05 -4.71
CA MET A 4 35.16 -48.22 -3.61
C MET A 4 35.82 -46.85 -3.64
N ILE A 5 35.04 -45.80 -3.32
CA ILE A 5 35.51 -44.40 -3.23
C ILE A 5 35.31 -43.87 -1.80
N SER A 6 36.07 -42.85 -1.44
CA SER A 6 35.98 -42.19 -0.14
C SER A 6 34.80 -41.23 -0.06
N VAL A 7 34.39 -40.85 1.16
CA VAL A 7 33.38 -39.80 1.42
C VAL A 7 33.74 -38.52 0.69
N LYS A 8 35.02 -38.16 0.63
CA LYS A 8 35.51 -36.94 -0.02
C LYS A 8 35.36 -37.00 -1.54
N GLU A 9 35.60 -38.16 -2.16
CA GLU A 9 35.41 -38.35 -3.59
C GLU A 9 33.94 -38.37 -3.96
N ALA A 10 33.07 -39.05 -3.21
CA ALA A 10 31.63 -39.06 -3.40
C ALA A 10 31.03 -37.66 -3.21
N ALA A 11 31.53 -36.87 -2.24
CA ALA A 11 31.11 -35.49 -2.02
C ALA A 11 31.37 -34.59 -3.25
N ARG A 12 32.55 -34.73 -3.87
CA ARG A 12 32.91 -34.04 -5.11
C ARG A 12 32.04 -34.49 -6.29
N GLN A 13 31.86 -35.79 -6.47
CA GLN A 13 31.08 -36.36 -7.56
C GLN A 13 29.62 -35.96 -7.51
N TRP A 14 29.03 -35.87 -6.32
CA TRP A 14 27.60 -35.52 -6.11
C TRP A 14 27.34 -34.04 -5.83
N ASN A 15 28.40 -33.23 -5.79
CA ASN A 15 28.34 -31.79 -5.48
C ASN A 15 27.58 -31.51 -4.17
N ILE A 16 27.97 -32.17 -3.07
CA ILE A 16 27.45 -32.01 -1.70
C ILE A 16 28.58 -32.04 -0.69
N THR A 17 28.30 -31.62 0.55
CA THR A 17 29.33 -31.63 1.61
C THR A 17 29.69 -33.05 2.09
N GLU A 18 30.93 -33.27 2.51
CA GLU A 18 31.38 -34.53 3.12
C GLU A 18 30.52 -34.95 4.31
N ARG A 19 30.10 -33.96 5.13
CA ARG A 19 29.18 -34.16 6.25
C ARG A 19 27.85 -34.78 5.79
N ARG A 20 27.32 -34.32 4.65
CA ARG A 20 26.06 -34.82 4.09
C ARG A 20 26.20 -36.23 3.54
N VAL A 21 27.31 -36.54 2.90
CA VAL A 21 27.59 -37.91 2.43
C VAL A 21 27.69 -38.88 3.62
N ALA A 22 28.44 -38.52 4.66
CA ALA A 22 28.57 -39.35 5.87
C ALA A 22 27.22 -39.59 6.57
N GLU A 23 26.30 -38.59 6.56
CA GLU A 23 24.94 -38.73 7.07
C GLU A 23 24.11 -39.71 6.22
N LEU A 24 24.21 -39.65 4.89
CA LEU A 24 23.53 -40.57 3.98
C LEU A 24 24.03 -42.02 4.15
N CYS A 25 25.34 -42.22 4.37
CA CYS A 25 25.91 -43.54 4.71
C CYS A 25 25.38 -44.04 6.06
N ARG A 26 25.38 -43.17 7.10
CA ARG A 26 24.91 -43.53 8.45
C ARG A 26 23.43 -43.89 8.47
N SER A 27 22.61 -43.23 7.64
CA SER A 27 21.19 -43.50 7.50
C SER A 27 20.84 -44.67 6.59
N GLY A 28 21.81 -45.42 6.06
CA GLY A 28 21.59 -46.59 5.17
C GLY A 28 21.00 -46.22 3.81
N ARG A 29 21.10 -44.98 3.36
CA ARG A 29 20.48 -44.50 2.10
C ARG A 29 21.35 -44.72 0.86
N ILE A 30 22.57 -45.18 1.04
CA ILE A 30 23.49 -45.56 -0.02
C ILE A 30 23.74 -47.05 0.13
N GLU A 31 23.26 -47.83 -0.81
CA GLU A 31 23.45 -49.30 -0.80
C GLU A 31 24.91 -49.66 -1.01
N GLY A 32 25.37 -50.74 -0.39
CA GLY A 32 26.71 -51.26 -0.54
C GLY A 32 27.82 -50.48 0.18
N THR A 33 27.48 -49.52 1.05
CA THR A 33 28.47 -48.78 1.86
C THR A 33 29.05 -49.66 2.96
N VAL A 34 30.38 -49.61 3.13
CA VAL A 34 31.11 -50.35 4.18
C VAL A 34 31.85 -49.39 5.08
N ARG A 35 31.79 -49.60 6.39
CA ARG A 35 32.53 -48.78 7.35
C ARG A 35 33.91 -49.42 7.60
N GLN A 36 34.96 -48.72 7.26
CA GLN A 36 36.33 -49.14 7.49
C GLN A 36 36.98 -48.21 8.53
N GLY A 37 37.07 -48.67 9.76
CA GLY A 37 37.53 -47.87 10.90
C GLY A 37 36.60 -46.68 11.18
N ARG A 38 37.13 -45.44 11.09
CA ARG A 38 36.36 -44.18 11.28
C ARG A 38 35.78 -43.62 9.99
N SER A 39 36.06 -44.21 8.82
CA SER A 39 35.68 -43.73 7.50
C SER A 39 34.67 -44.65 6.82
N TRP A 40 33.80 -44.07 5.94
CA TRP A 40 32.90 -44.81 5.08
C TRP A 40 33.52 -44.98 3.71
N GLN A 41 33.35 -46.20 3.14
CA GLN A 41 33.67 -46.53 1.76
C GLN A 41 32.36 -46.71 0.99
N ILE A 42 32.28 -46.15 -0.20
CA ILE A 42 31.06 -46.03 -1.01
C ILE A 42 31.36 -46.69 -2.36
N PRO A 43 30.47 -47.54 -2.93
CA PRO A 43 30.66 -48.07 -4.28
C PRO A 43 30.80 -46.92 -5.29
N ALA A 44 31.76 -46.99 -6.19
CA ALA A 44 32.05 -45.94 -7.17
C ALA A 44 30.91 -45.71 -8.17
N ASP A 45 30.05 -46.68 -8.36
CA ASP A 45 28.85 -46.68 -9.20
C ASP A 45 27.59 -46.28 -8.44
N ALA A 46 27.67 -46.01 -7.13
CA ALA A 46 26.54 -45.58 -6.35
C ALA A 46 26.02 -44.21 -6.83
N SER A 47 24.73 -44.12 -7.09
CA SER A 47 24.07 -42.87 -7.44
C SER A 47 23.73 -42.06 -6.18
N LYS A 48 23.73 -40.74 -6.32
CA LYS A 48 23.29 -39.83 -5.25
C LYS A 48 21.83 -40.15 -4.85
N PRO A 49 21.54 -40.50 -3.57
CA PRO A 49 20.16 -40.76 -3.15
C PRO A 49 19.27 -39.55 -3.32
N ALA A 50 18.06 -39.76 -3.85
CA ALA A 50 17.07 -38.70 -4.01
C ALA A 50 16.74 -38.04 -2.66
N ASP A 51 16.61 -36.71 -2.61
CA ASP A 51 16.26 -36.03 -1.39
C ASP A 51 14.77 -36.25 -1.09
N LYS A 52 14.45 -36.84 0.07
CA LYS A 52 13.06 -37.12 0.49
C LYS A 52 12.22 -35.85 0.60
N ARG A 53 12.83 -34.67 0.71
CA ARG A 53 12.14 -33.35 0.73
C ARG A 53 11.56 -32.97 -0.64
N ILE A 54 12.02 -33.56 -1.72
CA ILE A 54 11.53 -33.31 -3.09
C ILE A 54 10.14 -33.94 -3.31
N ARG A 55 9.76 -34.98 -2.54
CA ARG A 55 8.45 -35.63 -2.66
C ARG A 55 7.26 -34.83 -2.03
N SER A 56 7.53 -33.88 -1.17
CA SER A 56 6.48 -33.09 -0.45
C SER A 56 6.14 -31.77 -1.10
N GLY A 57 6.68 -31.44 -2.28
CA GLY A 57 6.40 -30.15 -2.95
C GLY A 57 6.95 -28.91 -2.24
N SER A 58 7.58 -29.04 -1.07
CA SER A 58 8.03 -27.92 -0.23
C SER A 58 9.40 -27.34 -0.61
N TYR A 59 10.00 -27.72 -1.77
CA TYR A 59 11.24 -27.12 -2.27
C TYR A 59 11.25 -27.09 -3.80
N ARG A 60 10.38 -26.26 -4.41
CA ARG A 60 10.63 -25.76 -5.77
C ARG A 60 11.68 -24.63 -5.72
N LYS A 61 12.90 -25.01 -5.42
CA LYS A 61 14.07 -24.15 -5.59
C LYS A 61 14.74 -24.53 -6.91
N ASN A 62 14.23 -24.14 -8.07
CA ASN A 62 14.99 -24.26 -9.33
C ASN A 62 14.37 -23.64 -10.59
N GLN A 63 13.34 -22.78 -10.48
CA GLN A 63 13.01 -21.91 -11.63
C GLN A 63 13.28 -20.42 -11.36
N ARG A 64 13.50 -20.00 -10.11
CA ARG A 64 13.81 -18.61 -9.75
C ARG A 64 15.27 -18.20 -9.94
N SER A 65 16.19 -19.09 -10.26
CA SER A 65 17.61 -18.74 -10.46
C SER A 65 17.91 -18.01 -11.78
N SER A 66 16.91 -17.84 -12.65
CA SER A 66 17.03 -17.09 -13.91
C SER A 66 16.17 -15.80 -13.95
N CYS A 67 15.30 -15.58 -12.98
CA CYS A 67 14.46 -14.37 -12.93
C CYS A 67 15.20 -13.21 -12.27
N LEU A 68 15.04 -12.01 -12.82
CA LEU A 68 15.55 -10.78 -12.20
C LEU A 68 14.88 -10.56 -10.84
N PRO A 69 15.61 -10.01 -9.85
CA PRO A 69 15.01 -9.62 -8.58
C PRO A 69 13.99 -8.50 -8.75
N LEU A 70 13.11 -8.32 -7.77
CA LEU A 70 12.11 -7.26 -7.77
C LEU A 70 12.62 -6.00 -7.08
N PRO A 71 12.28 -4.78 -7.56
CA PRO A 71 12.85 -3.52 -7.09
C PRO A 71 12.20 -3.03 -5.78
N ILE A 72 12.26 -3.84 -4.70
CA ILE A 72 11.70 -3.45 -3.40
C ILE A 72 12.52 -2.30 -2.80
N GLY A 73 11.88 -1.15 -2.60
CA GLY A 73 12.53 0.04 -2.03
C GLY A 73 13.50 0.75 -2.96
N VAL A 74 13.62 0.33 -4.22
CA VAL A 74 14.47 0.96 -5.23
C VAL A 74 13.74 2.17 -5.81
N SER A 75 14.36 3.35 -5.70
CA SER A 75 13.86 4.62 -6.24
C SER A 75 14.75 5.22 -7.35
N ASP A 76 15.92 4.65 -7.57
CA ASP A 76 16.82 4.99 -8.68
C ASP A 76 16.40 4.23 -9.94
N PHE A 77 16.03 4.95 -10.99
CA PHE A 77 15.56 4.38 -12.25
C PHE A 77 16.67 3.61 -12.98
N ARG A 78 17.91 4.11 -12.96
CA ARG A 78 19.05 3.48 -13.64
C ARG A 78 19.33 2.11 -13.02
N LEU A 79 19.32 2.05 -11.70
CA LEU A 79 19.48 0.81 -10.95
C LEU A 79 18.29 -0.14 -11.17
N ALA A 80 17.06 0.37 -11.07
CA ALA A 80 15.84 -0.43 -11.27
C ALA A 80 15.80 -1.09 -12.64
N GLN A 81 16.18 -0.35 -13.69
CA GLN A 81 16.19 -0.83 -15.06
C GLN A 81 17.35 -1.80 -15.35
N ALA A 82 18.53 -1.58 -14.72
CA ALA A 82 19.73 -2.37 -15.01
C ALA A 82 19.76 -3.74 -14.30
N GLU A 83 19.23 -3.81 -13.07
CA GLU A 83 19.43 -4.96 -12.19
C GLU A 83 18.13 -5.67 -11.77
N TYR A 84 16.96 -5.07 -12.01
CA TYR A 84 15.70 -5.55 -11.50
C TYR A 84 14.65 -5.77 -12.61
N TYR A 85 13.60 -6.50 -12.30
CA TYR A 85 12.42 -6.59 -13.16
C TYR A 85 11.69 -5.24 -13.13
N TYR A 86 11.91 -4.44 -14.16
CA TYR A 86 11.30 -3.12 -14.30
C TYR A 86 10.09 -3.17 -15.24
N VAL A 87 8.94 -2.70 -14.76
CA VAL A 87 7.74 -2.50 -15.59
C VAL A 87 7.84 -1.16 -16.31
N ASP A 88 7.88 -1.20 -17.64
CA ASP A 88 8.14 -0.03 -18.48
C ASP A 88 7.01 1.01 -18.44
N LYS A 89 7.27 2.13 -17.77
CA LYS A 89 6.40 3.31 -17.68
C LYS A 89 6.85 4.50 -18.55
N THR A 90 7.80 4.28 -19.45
CA THR A 90 8.40 5.37 -20.25
C THR A 90 7.44 6.06 -21.20
N MET A 91 6.27 5.47 -21.49
CA MET A 91 5.22 6.13 -22.28
C MET A 91 4.64 7.37 -21.57
N LEU A 92 4.83 7.54 -20.25
CA LEU A 92 4.57 8.78 -19.53
C LEU A 92 5.28 9.97 -20.19
N ILE A 93 6.53 9.77 -20.63
CA ILE A 93 7.35 10.79 -21.30
C ILE A 93 6.70 11.21 -22.63
N LYS A 94 6.21 10.22 -23.40
CA LYS A 94 5.54 10.49 -24.67
C LYS A 94 4.31 11.35 -24.49
N ASP A 95 3.41 10.93 -23.62
CA ASP A 95 2.14 11.61 -23.38
C ASP A 95 2.37 13.03 -22.84
N PHE A 96 3.38 13.20 -21.98
CA PHE A 96 3.79 14.52 -21.52
C PHE A 96 4.30 15.43 -22.67
N ILE A 97 5.18 14.91 -23.55
CA ILE A 97 5.72 15.68 -24.68
C ILE A 97 4.62 16.07 -25.67
N ASP A 98 3.64 15.21 -25.87
CA ASP A 98 2.52 15.48 -26.80
C ASP A 98 1.58 16.56 -26.27
N GLU A 99 1.32 16.61 -24.97
CA GLU A 99 0.47 17.63 -24.34
C GLU A 99 1.23 18.90 -23.95
N ARG A 100 2.45 18.74 -23.48
CA ARG A 100 3.40 19.78 -23.10
C ARG A 100 2.84 20.85 -22.15
N PRO A 101 2.22 20.50 -21.03
CA PRO A 101 1.84 21.47 -20.02
C PRO A 101 3.06 22.12 -19.39
N MET A 102 2.94 23.39 -18.96
CA MET A 102 4.06 24.08 -18.34
C MET A 102 4.42 23.48 -16.99
N VAL A 103 3.44 23.16 -16.16
CA VAL A 103 3.65 22.50 -14.87
C VAL A 103 2.61 21.39 -14.71
N THR A 104 3.07 20.21 -14.35
CA THR A 104 2.22 19.02 -14.14
C THR A 104 2.29 18.57 -12.69
N LEU A 105 1.15 18.49 -12.02
CA LEU A 105 1.01 17.93 -10.69
C LEU A 105 0.35 16.54 -10.79
N PHE A 106 1.03 15.53 -10.28
CA PHE A 106 0.49 14.18 -10.10
C PHE A 106 0.16 13.94 -8.64
N THR A 107 -1.13 13.81 -8.31
CA THR A 107 -1.55 13.36 -6.98
C THR A 107 -1.94 11.89 -7.03
N ARG A 108 -1.18 11.07 -6.32
CA ARG A 108 -1.36 9.61 -6.27
C ARG A 108 -1.13 9.12 -4.84
N PRO A 109 -1.79 8.05 -4.42
CA PRO A 109 -1.56 7.45 -3.12
C PRO A 109 -0.09 7.09 -2.90
N ARG A 110 0.27 6.81 -1.66
CA ARG A 110 1.62 6.34 -1.33
C ARG A 110 1.88 4.99 -1.99
N ARG A 111 3.16 4.74 -2.38
CA ARG A 111 3.65 3.48 -2.93
C ARG A 111 3.14 3.10 -4.32
N PHE A 112 2.68 4.08 -5.09
CA PHE A 112 2.28 3.92 -6.48
C PHE A 112 3.38 4.31 -7.49
N GLY A 113 4.65 4.26 -7.09
CA GLY A 113 5.79 4.46 -8.00
C GLY A 113 6.08 5.92 -8.37
N LYS A 114 5.60 6.92 -7.59
CA LYS A 114 5.83 8.35 -7.87
C LYS A 114 7.32 8.68 -8.01
N THR A 115 8.10 8.41 -6.97
CA THR A 115 9.54 8.71 -6.92
C THR A 115 10.32 8.08 -8.06
N LEU A 116 10.05 6.79 -8.38
CA LEU A 116 10.71 6.09 -9.49
C LEU A 116 10.39 6.73 -10.84
N ASN A 117 9.13 7.15 -11.07
CA ASN A 117 8.74 7.86 -12.28
C ASN A 117 9.39 9.25 -12.35
N MET A 118 9.53 9.96 -11.24
CA MET A 118 10.22 11.27 -11.23
C MET A 118 11.72 11.11 -11.53
N ASP A 119 12.36 10.08 -11.01
CA ASP A 119 13.76 9.79 -11.32
C ASP A 119 13.95 9.30 -12.77
N MET A 120 12.96 8.57 -13.32
CA MET A 120 12.90 8.23 -14.76
C MET A 120 12.82 9.50 -15.63
N LEU A 121 11.95 10.45 -15.29
CA LEU A 121 11.84 11.73 -16.00
C LEU A 121 13.13 12.53 -15.89
N ARG A 122 13.71 12.61 -14.71
CA ARG A 122 15.02 13.22 -14.49
C ARG A 122 16.08 12.57 -15.40
N THR A 123 16.25 11.25 -15.32
CA THR A 123 17.24 10.51 -16.11
C THR A 123 17.05 10.70 -17.61
N PHE A 124 15.80 10.86 -18.07
CA PHE A 124 15.51 11.10 -19.48
C PHE A 124 15.86 12.52 -19.93
N PHE A 125 15.44 13.54 -19.20
CA PHE A 125 15.58 14.92 -19.63
C PHE A 125 16.95 15.52 -19.32
N GLU A 126 17.61 15.05 -18.24
CA GLU A 126 18.81 15.66 -17.70
C GLU A 126 20.00 15.55 -18.64
N LYS A 127 20.61 16.70 -18.92
CA LYS A 127 21.89 16.79 -19.61
C LYS A 127 23.01 16.42 -18.64
N THR A 128 23.70 15.33 -18.91
CA THR A 128 24.80 14.79 -18.11
C THR A 128 26.01 14.53 -19.00
N GLU A 129 27.20 14.39 -18.40
CA GLU A 129 28.41 13.98 -19.13
C GLU A 129 28.30 12.54 -19.67
N GLN A 130 27.60 11.68 -18.92
CA GLN A 130 27.35 10.29 -19.33
C GLN A 130 26.12 10.22 -20.24
N ASP A 131 26.19 9.40 -21.28
CA ASP A 131 25.04 9.13 -22.14
C ASP A 131 23.99 8.28 -21.42
N THR A 132 22.91 8.91 -20.98
CA THR A 132 21.78 8.25 -20.31
C THR A 132 20.80 7.62 -21.29
N SER A 133 20.96 7.78 -22.61
CA SER A 133 20.10 7.18 -23.63
C SER A 133 20.09 5.66 -23.55
N VAL A 134 21.19 5.06 -23.10
CA VAL A 134 21.36 3.61 -22.95
C VAL A 134 20.28 2.95 -22.08
N TYR A 135 19.71 3.70 -21.10
CA TYR A 135 18.65 3.20 -20.23
C TYR A 135 17.25 3.19 -20.89
N PHE A 136 17.12 3.79 -22.09
CA PHE A 136 15.86 3.95 -22.79
C PHE A 136 15.78 3.22 -24.14
N GLN A 137 16.92 2.75 -24.68
CA GLN A 137 17.01 2.17 -26.04
C GLN A 137 16.14 0.94 -26.23
N ASP A 138 15.91 0.15 -25.18
CA ASP A 138 15.05 -1.04 -25.17
C ASP A 138 13.62 -0.75 -24.67
N LYS A 139 13.30 0.51 -24.32
CA LYS A 139 11.99 0.92 -23.79
C LYS A 139 11.04 1.42 -24.87
N LYS A 140 9.75 1.39 -24.54
CA LYS A 140 8.66 1.79 -25.45
C LYS A 140 8.82 3.20 -26.00
N ILE A 141 9.31 4.14 -25.17
CA ILE A 141 9.56 5.54 -25.60
C ILE A 141 10.54 5.63 -26.76
N TRP A 142 11.55 4.76 -26.79
CA TRP A 142 12.57 4.81 -27.84
C TRP A 142 12.04 4.43 -29.21
N ALA A 143 11.07 3.52 -29.25
CA ALA A 143 10.37 3.10 -30.46
C ALA A 143 9.43 4.18 -31.03
N CYS A 144 9.06 5.21 -30.24
CA CYS A 144 8.16 6.28 -30.65
C CYS A 144 8.77 7.27 -31.67
N GLY A 145 10.08 7.20 -31.93
CA GLY A 145 10.73 7.93 -33.02
C GLY A 145 11.50 9.19 -32.57
N GLN A 146 12.09 9.86 -33.58
CA GLN A 146 13.07 10.95 -33.37
C GLN A 146 12.47 12.17 -32.67
N LYS A 147 11.19 12.47 -32.83
CA LYS A 147 10.50 13.55 -32.13
C LYS A 147 10.75 13.48 -30.62
N TYR A 148 10.60 12.30 -30.03
CA TYR A 148 10.71 12.10 -28.59
C TYR A 148 12.17 11.95 -28.15
N ARG A 149 12.98 11.24 -28.94
CA ARG A 149 14.42 11.08 -28.66
C ARG A 149 15.17 12.41 -28.60
N SER A 150 14.70 13.43 -29.33
CA SER A 150 15.32 14.76 -29.35
C SER A 150 15.22 15.51 -28.02
N TYR A 151 14.40 15.06 -27.08
CA TYR A 151 14.30 15.62 -25.74
C TYR A 151 15.26 14.96 -24.73
N GLN A 152 15.77 13.77 -25.05
CA GLN A 152 16.62 13.01 -24.16
C GLN A 152 17.98 13.72 -23.96
N GLY A 153 18.40 13.85 -22.69
CA GLY A 153 19.69 14.42 -22.31
C GLY A 153 19.87 15.89 -22.67
N LYS A 154 18.79 16.68 -22.79
CA LYS A 154 18.83 18.01 -23.37
C LYS A 154 18.77 19.15 -22.35
N TYR A 155 18.16 18.93 -21.20
CA TYR A 155 17.81 19.98 -20.25
C TYR A 155 18.68 19.94 -19.00
N PRO A 156 19.10 21.07 -18.42
CA PRO A 156 19.46 21.06 -17.00
C PRO A 156 18.24 20.72 -16.17
N VAL A 157 18.40 19.99 -15.05
CA VAL A 157 17.29 19.54 -14.21
C VAL A 157 17.54 19.91 -12.77
N ILE A 158 16.61 20.61 -12.15
CA ILE A 158 16.54 20.83 -10.70
C ILE A 158 15.66 19.71 -10.13
N PHE A 159 16.23 18.86 -9.26
CA PHE A 159 15.54 17.73 -8.67
C PHE A 159 15.52 17.80 -7.14
N LEU A 160 14.33 18.00 -6.56
CA LEU A 160 14.14 18.08 -5.11
C LEU A 160 13.20 16.97 -4.65
N THR A 161 13.51 16.34 -3.51
CA THR A 161 12.58 15.42 -2.83
C THR A 161 12.42 15.82 -1.38
N PHE A 162 11.17 15.97 -0.95
CA PHE A 162 10.84 16.33 0.43
C PHE A 162 10.38 15.11 1.26
N LYS A 163 10.60 13.88 0.77
CA LYS A 163 10.13 12.63 1.40
C LYS A 163 10.56 12.46 2.87
N ASP A 164 11.74 12.97 3.21
CA ASP A 164 12.36 12.83 4.53
C ASP A 164 12.20 14.09 5.41
N VAL A 165 11.50 15.12 4.93
CA VAL A 165 11.24 16.35 5.69
C VAL A 165 10.07 16.13 6.65
N LYS A 166 10.38 15.51 7.80
CA LYS A 166 9.41 15.09 8.83
C LYS A 166 9.94 15.44 10.22
N PHE A 167 9.94 16.72 10.54
CA PHE A 167 10.46 17.25 11.79
C PHE A 167 9.35 17.78 12.70
N ASN A 168 9.68 18.01 13.97
CA ASN A 168 8.69 18.41 14.97
C ASN A 168 8.48 19.92 15.06
N THR A 169 9.44 20.72 14.55
CA THR A 169 9.38 22.18 14.59
C THR A 169 9.60 22.78 13.21
N TRP A 170 9.20 24.05 13.05
CA TRP A 170 9.45 24.81 11.83
C TRP A 170 10.95 25.00 11.57
N GLU A 171 11.72 25.31 12.62
CA GLU A 171 13.16 25.56 12.52
C GLU A 171 13.92 24.34 12.00
N GLU A 172 13.60 23.16 12.51
CA GLU A 172 14.18 21.90 12.03
C GLU A 172 13.77 21.62 10.58
N THR A 173 12.49 21.83 10.26
CA THR A 173 11.96 21.67 8.90
C THR A 173 12.63 22.62 7.92
N PHE A 174 12.73 23.89 8.27
CA PHE A 174 13.41 24.90 7.47
C PHE A 174 14.88 24.55 7.25
N SER A 175 15.58 24.12 8.30
CA SER A 175 16.98 23.67 8.20
C SER A 175 17.13 22.50 7.21
N ALA A 176 16.26 21.52 7.28
CA ALA A 176 16.28 20.38 6.36
C ALA A 176 15.99 20.77 4.90
N VAL A 177 15.04 21.68 4.68
CA VAL A 177 14.74 22.20 3.32
C VAL A 177 15.94 22.97 2.78
N ARG A 178 16.59 23.80 3.60
CA ARG A 178 17.81 24.53 3.25
C ARG A 178 18.94 23.58 2.85
N ASP A 179 19.13 22.48 3.59
CA ASP A 179 20.14 21.46 3.26
C ASP A 179 19.83 20.73 1.93
N ILE A 180 18.55 20.51 1.61
CA ILE A 180 18.16 19.95 0.31
C ILE A 180 18.55 20.90 -0.82
N PHE A 181 18.26 22.19 -0.69
CA PHE A 181 18.65 23.19 -1.69
C PHE A 181 20.17 23.36 -1.79
N ALA A 182 20.88 23.30 -0.67
CA ALA A 182 22.34 23.36 -0.68
C ALA A 182 22.95 22.20 -1.48
N LYS A 183 22.50 20.97 -1.23
CA LYS A 183 22.94 19.77 -1.96
C LYS A 183 22.59 19.85 -3.44
N GLU A 184 21.40 20.31 -3.79
CA GLU A 184 20.98 20.46 -5.17
C GLU A 184 21.81 21.56 -5.89
N THR A 185 22.10 22.67 -5.21
CA THR A 185 22.97 23.71 -5.75
C THR A 185 24.39 23.20 -5.95
N GLN A 186 24.94 22.44 -4.99
CA GLN A 186 26.25 21.80 -5.10
C GLN A 186 26.34 20.80 -6.25
N ARG A 187 25.23 20.12 -6.58
CA ARG A 187 25.15 19.20 -7.72
C ARG A 187 25.36 19.91 -9.06
N HIS A 188 25.10 21.20 -9.10
CA HIS A 188 25.35 22.11 -10.25
C HIS A 188 26.64 22.90 -10.07
N GLU A 189 27.74 22.19 -9.78
CA GLU A 189 29.06 22.84 -9.56
C GLU A 189 29.58 23.62 -10.76
N GLU A 190 29.11 23.30 -11.98
CA GLU A 190 29.42 24.03 -13.20
C GLU A 190 29.01 25.50 -13.15
N LEU A 191 28.06 25.87 -12.31
CA LEU A 191 27.63 27.26 -12.12
C LEU A 191 28.68 28.08 -11.39
N ARG A 192 29.53 27.46 -10.56
CA ARG A 192 30.56 28.12 -9.76
C ARG A 192 31.64 28.82 -10.62
N THR A 193 31.90 28.27 -11.79
CA THR A 193 32.94 28.75 -12.70
C THR A 193 32.38 29.17 -14.06
N SER A 194 31.07 29.46 -14.10
CA SER A 194 30.39 29.81 -15.34
C SER A 194 30.75 31.25 -15.77
N ASP A 195 31.34 31.39 -16.92
CA ASP A 195 31.64 32.68 -17.56
C ASP A 195 30.38 33.42 -18.07
N ARG A 196 29.20 32.80 -17.98
CA ARG A 196 27.91 33.38 -18.34
C ARG A 196 27.10 33.88 -17.13
N CYS A 197 27.51 33.53 -15.91
CA CYS A 197 26.96 34.05 -14.67
C CYS A 197 27.73 35.30 -14.26
N ASP A 198 27.03 36.30 -13.72
CA ASP A 198 27.65 37.53 -13.22
C ASP A 198 27.99 37.40 -11.71
N GLU A 199 28.73 38.38 -11.15
CA GLU A 199 29.10 38.38 -9.73
C GLU A 199 27.91 38.28 -8.76
N TYR A 200 26.73 38.70 -9.17
CA TYR A 200 25.53 38.58 -8.36
C TYR A 200 25.04 37.12 -8.30
N ASP A 201 25.08 36.42 -9.44
CA ASP A 201 24.78 35.00 -9.52
C ASP A 201 25.78 34.17 -8.71
N GLU A 202 27.09 34.49 -8.82
CA GLU A 202 28.13 33.78 -8.06
C GLU A 202 27.95 33.91 -6.55
N ARG A 203 27.61 35.12 -6.06
CA ARG A 203 27.28 35.32 -4.64
C ARG A 203 26.04 34.55 -4.19
N LYS A 204 25.00 34.52 -5.01
CA LYS A 204 23.79 33.75 -4.73
C LYS A 204 24.07 32.25 -4.70
N TYR A 205 24.84 31.77 -5.70
CA TYR A 205 25.25 30.37 -5.76
C TYR A 205 26.03 29.98 -4.50
N ALA A 206 27.03 30.74 -4.12
CA ALA A 206 27.85 30.45 -2.95
C ALA A 206 26.99 30.36 -1.67
N ARG A 207 26.08 31.31 -1.44
CA ARG A 207 25.22 31.34 -0.27
C ARG A 207 24.24 30.15 -0.25
N LEU A 208 23.66 29.78 -1.39
CA LEU A 208 22.78 28.62 -1.52
C LEU A 208 23.55 27.31 -1.27
N ALA A 209 24.74 27.17 -1.91
CA ALA A 209 25.58 25.98 -1.81
C ALA A 209 26.12 25.75 -0.38
N GLU A 210 26.38 26.83 0.37
CA GLU A 210 26.79 26.79 1.78
C GLU A 210 25.60 26.59 2.75
N GLY A 211 24.36 26.69 2.27
CA GLY A 211 23.19 26.73 3.12
C GLY A 211 23.11 27.98 4.02
N ASN A 212 23.79 29.06 3.64
CA ASN A 212 23.82 30.31 4.39
C ASN A 212 22.81 31.32 3.84
N VAL A 213 21.53 30.94 3.88
CA VAL A 213 20.43 31.74 3.35
C VAL A 213 19.32 31.90 4.37
N THR A 214 18.67 33.05 4.33
CA THR A 214 17.44 33.33 5.11
C THR A 214 16.23 32.66 4.48
N GLU A 215 15.12 32.62 5.19
CA GLU A 215 13.84 32.07 4.68
C GLU A 215 13.38 32.79 3.41
N VAL A 216 13.49 34.13 3.39
CA VAL A 216 13.11 34.94 2.22
C VAL A 216 13.98 34.62 1.02
N GLU A 217 15.27 34.46 1.19
CA GLU A 217 16.18 34.10 0.12
C GLU A 217 15.95 32.68 -0.38
N LEU A 218 15.71 31.72 0.53
CA LEU A 218 15.40 30.35 0.15
C LEU A 218 14.08 30.24 -0.61
N SER A 219 13.09 31.10 -0.29
CA SER A 219 11.82 31.11 -1.03
C SER A 219 11.95 31.53 -2.49
N SER A 220 13.03 32.22 -2.88
CA SER A 220 13.36 32.56 -4.27
C SER A 220 14.34 31.57 -4.93
N ALA A 221 14.86 30.59 -4.20
CA ALA A 221 15.96 29.73 -4.67
C ALA A 221 15.65 28.97 -5.97
N LEU A 222 14.39 28.53 -6.18
CA LEU A 222 14.00 27.88 -7.43
C LEU A 222 14.12 28.81 -8.63
N ALA A 223 13.70 30.07 -8.50
CA ALA A 223 13.80 31.08 -9.55
C ALA A 223 15.25 31.42 -9.83
N ASP A 224 16.03 31.63 -8.76
CA ASP A 224 17.43 31.99 -8.87
C ASP A 224 18.28 30.89 -9.53
N LEU A 225 18.11 29.64 -9.08
CA LEU A 225 18.81 28.50 -9.65
C LEU A 225 18.39 28.25 -11.11
N SER A 226 17.09 28.42 -11.42
CA SER A 226 16.59 28.35 -12.80
C SER A 226 17.24 29.40 -13.71
N ALA A 227 17.37 30.63 -13.22
CA ALA A 227 17.98 31.72 -13.99
C ALA A 227 19.48 31.45 -14.26
N MET A 228 20.23 31.01 -13.25
CA MET A 228 21.65 30.67 -13.38
C MET A 228 21.86 29.52 -14.36
N LEU A 229 21.10 28.44 -14.26
CA LEU A 229 21.16 27.29 -15.18
C LEU A 229 20.79 27.71 -16.61
N HIS A 230 19.75 28.53 -16.78
CA HIS A 230 19.37 29.04 -18.11
C HIS A 230 20.47 29.91 -18.71
N LYS A 231 21.14 30.80 -17.93
CA LYS A 231 22.28 31.59 -18.39
C LYS A 231 23.43 30.68 -18.82
N HIS A 232 23.80 29.71 -17.99
CA HIS A 232 24.92 28.81 -18.24
C HIS A 232 24.70 27.93 -19.49
N TYR A 233 23.56 27.22 -19.56
CA TYR A 233 23.31 26.26 -20.64
C TYR A 233 22.70 26.86 -21.89
N GLY A 234 22.12 28.06 -21.84
CA GLY A 234 21.31 28.65 -22.91
C GLY A 234 19.96 27.93 -23.14
N ILE A 235 19.61 27.02 -22.26
CA ILE A 235 18.38 26.23 -22.29
C ILE A 235 17.76 26.28 -20.88
N ALA A 236 16.47 26.62 -20.79
CA ALA A 236 15.75 26.67 -19.53
C ALA A 236 15.68 25.29 -18.85
N PRO A 237 15.87 25.19 -17.53
CA PRO A 237 15.83 23.94 -16.80
C PRO A 237 14.41 23.35 -16.70
N VAL A 238 14.39 22.05 -16.41
CA VAL A 238 13.21 21.33 -15.91
C VAL A 238 13.28 21.31 -14.38
N ILE A 239 12.17 21.60 -13.71
CA ILE A 239 12.06 21.48 -12.25
C ILE A 239 11.23 20.25 -11.91
N ILE A 240 11.77 19.33 -11.10
CA ILE A 240 11.09 18.13 -10.62
C ILE A 240 11.07 18.15 -9.09
N ILE A 241 9.88 18.12 -8.49
CA ILE A 241 9.70 18.11 -7.03
C ILE A 241 8.88 16.89 -6.63
N ASP A 242 9.51 15.99 -5.87
CA ASP A 242 8.88 14.77 -5.37
C ASP A 242 8.41 14.95 -3.93
N GLU A 243 7.20 14.44 -3.64
CA GLU A 243 6.54 14.47 -2.32
C GLU A 243 6.46 15.88 -1.70
N TYR A 244 6.02 16.87 -2.50
CA TYR A 244 5.94 18.27 -2.08
C TYR A 244 5.06 18.52 -0.85
N ASP A 245 4.08 17.67 -0.60
CA ASP A 245 3.10 17.79 0.46
C ASP A 245 3.52 17.12 1.78
N THR A 246 4.64 16.38 1.80
CA THR A 246 5.16 15.74 3.03
C THR A 246 5.46 16.73 4.15
N PRO A 247 6.20 17.85 3.94
CA PRO A 247 6.43 18.83 5.00
C PRO A 247 5.14 19.57 5.41
N ILE A 248 4.17 19.72 4.51
CA ILE A 248 2.87 20.34 4.79
C ILE A 248 2.04 19.43 5.71
N GLN A 249 2.01 18.12 5.43
CA GLN A 249 1.37 17.15 6.31
C GLN A 249 1.98 17.21 7.71
N GLN A 250 3.31 17.23 7.79
CA GLN A 250 4.03 17.28 9.05
C GLN A 250 3.73 18.58 9.83
N GLY A 251 3.71 19.71 9.13
CA GLY A 251 3.35 20.99 9.72
C GLY A 251 1.95 21.00 10.35
N TYR A 252 0.97 20.35 9.69
CA TYR A 252 -0.36 20.17 10.24
C TYR A 252 -0.35 19.33 11.53
N MET A 253 0.33 18.20 11.52
CA MET A 253 0.42 17.30 12.68
C MET A 253 1.18 17.90 13.87
N LYS A 254 2.13 18.82 13.62
CA LYS A 254 3.04 19.37 14.63
C LYS A 254 2.81 20.83 14.98
N GLY A 255 1.82 21.47 14.33
CA GLY A 255 1.33 22.80 14.72
C GLY A 255 2.11 23.99 14.10
N TYR A 256 2.91 23.77 13.03
CA TYR A 256 3.57 24.83 12.25
C TYR A 256 3.04 24.90 10.80
N TYR A 257 1.73 24.67 10.65
CA TYR A 257 1.06 24.58 9.35
C TYR A 257 1.11 25.89 8.56
N GLU A 258 0.87 27.01 9.23
CA GLU A 258 0.81 28.33 8.58
C GLU A 258 2.19 28.74 8.03
N GLU A 259 3.25 28.46 8.79
CA GLU A 259 4.63 28.76 8.41
C GLU A 259 5.03 27.98 7.14
N ILE A 260 4.79 26.68 7.14
CA ILE A 260 5.15 25.84 5.98
C ILE A 260 4.31 26.20 4.74
N ILE A 261 3.02 26.50 4.89
CA ILE A 261 2.16 26.92 3.79
C ILE A 261 2.64 28.23 3.17
N LEU A 262 2.98 29.23 3.99
CA LEU A 262 3.47 30.51 3.52
C LEU A 262 4.79 30.34 2.76
N PHE A 263 5.73 29.58 3.31
CA PHE A 263 7.01 29.28 2.70
C PHE A 263 6.84 28.56 1.34
N MET A 264 6.09 27.47 1.30
CA MET A 264 5.88 26.67 0.07
C MET A 264 5.15 27.46 -1.01
N ARG A 265 4.20 28.32 -0.64
CA ARG A 265 3.54 29.25 -1.57
C ARG A 265 4.54 30.18 -2.26
N ASN A 266 5.42 30.82 -1.51
CA ASN A 266 6.41 31.72 -2.03
C ASN A 266 7.43 31.00 -2.92
N LEU A 267 7.89 29.85 -2.47
CA LEU A 267 8.83 28.98 -3.20
C LEU A 267 8.27 28.55 -4.57
N PHE A 268 7.03 28.06 -4.61
CA PHE A 268 6.42 27.60 -5.85
C PHE A 268 5.98 28.75 -6.75
N SER A 269 5.55 29.86 -6.18
CA SER A 269 5.27 31.06 -6.96
C SER A 269 6.54 31.52 -7.70
N GLY A 270 7.68 31.59 -7.03
CA GLY A 270 8.95 31.97 -7.66
C GLY A 270 9.42 30.96 -8.70
N GLY A 271 9.29 29.67 -8.42
CA GLY A 271 9.76 28.62 -9.31
C GLY A 271 8.90 28.37 -10.56
N PHE A 272 7.57 28.52 -10.44
CA PHE A 272 6.65 28.07 -11.48
C PHE A 272 5.76 29.16 -12.08
N LYS A 273 5.42 30.21 -11.32
CA LYS A 273 4.55 31.28 -11.82
C LYS A 273 5.39 32.29 -12.60
N ASP A 274 5.01 32.51 -13.86
CA ASP A 274 5.63 33.50 -14.74
C ASP A 274 7.19 33.43 -14.82
N ASN A 275 7.76 32.25 -14.48
CA ASN A 275 9.20 32.02 -14.53
C ASN A 275 9.66 31.85 -16.00
N ARG A 276 10.32 32.87 -16.54
CA ARG A 276 10.87 32.87 -17.92
C ARG A 276 12.02 31.89 -18.12
N HIS A 277 12.56 31.39 -17.02
CA HIS A 277 13.68 30.45 -17.00
C HIS A 277 13.22 29.00 -16.73
N LEU A 278 11.93 28.69 -16.91
CA LEU A 278 11.36 27.35 -16.76
C LEU A 278 11.05 26.74 -18.11
N ALA A 279 11.59 25.56 -18.42
CA ALA A 279 11.17 24.78 -19.57
C ALA A 279 9.81 24.11 -19.29
N PHE A 280 9.73 23.32 -18.22
CA PHE A 280 8.52 22.73 -17.66
C PHE A 280 8.80 22.20 -16.25
N GLY A 281 7.73 21.90 -15.51
CA GLY A 281 7.80 21.40 -14.14
C GLY A 281 6.99 20.16 -13.87
N PHE A 282 7.48 19.32 -12.97
CA PHE A 282 6.75 18.16 -12.43
C PHE A 282 6.71 18.23 -10.92
N LEU A 283 5.53 18.00 -10.35
CA LEU A 283 5.33 17.87 -8.92
C LEU A 283 4.61 16.56 -8.62
N THR A 284 4.99 15.90 -7.53
CA THR A 284 4.22 14.77 -7.00
C THR A 284 3.89 14.95 -5.54
N GLY A 285 2.70 14.47 -5.17
CA GLY A 285 2.22 14.43 -3.80
C GLY A 285 1.06 13.45 -3.66
N ILE A 286 0.43 13.44 -2.51
CA ILE A 286 -0.79 12.70 -2.23
C ILE A 286 -1.99 13.64 -2.37
N LEU A 287 -1.91 14.81 -1.73
CA LEU A 287 -2.97 15.82 -1.74
C LEU A 287 -2.65 16.94 -2.72
N ARG A 288 -3.71 17.55 -3.26
CA ARG A 288 -3.57 18.73 -4.11
C ARG A 288 -3.21 20.00 -3.33
N VAL A 289 -3.59 20.10 -2.04
CA VAL A 289 -3.44 21.27 -1.15
C VAL A 289 -3.87 22.60 -1.80
N ALA A 290 -4.90 22.54 -2.65
CA ALA A 290 -5.28 23.66 -3.53
C ALA A 290 -5.95 24.82 -2.79
N LYS A 291 -6.72 24.54 -1.74
CA LYS A 291 -7.48 25.54 -0.98
C LYS A 291 -6.59 26.42 -0.10
N GLU A 292 -5.34 26.00 0.16
CA GLU A 292 -4.35 26.78 0.92
C GLU A 292 -3.61 27.84 0.08
N SER A 293 -4.08 28.10 -1.13
CA SER A 293 -3.47 29.09 -2.04
C SER A 293 -2.00 28.81 -2.41
N ILE A 294 -1.45 27.64 -2.14
CA ILE A 294 -0.06 27.27 -2.52
C ILE A 294 0.14 27.45 -4.02
N PHE A 295 -0.86 27.06 -4.80
CA PHE A 295 -0.88 27.23 -6.25
C PHE A 295 -1.74 28.42 -6.70
N SER A 296 -2.03 29.36 -5.80
CA SER A 296 -2.84 30.55 -6.10
C SER A 296 -2.16 31.39 -7.18
N GLY A 297 -2.91 31.66 -8.23
CA GLY A 297 -2.44 32.44 -9.36
C GLY A 297 -1.50 31.69 -10.34
N MET A 298 -1.28 30.38 -10.17
CA MET A 298 -0.61 29.53 -11.16
C MET A 298 -1.63 29.04 -12.19
N ASN A 299 -1.85 29.82 -13.26
CA ASN A 299 -2.77 29.46 -14.34
C ASN A 299 -2.21 28.38 -15.28
N ASN A 300 -0.94 28.01 -15.10
CA ASN A 300 -0.17 27.09 -15.94
C ASN A 300 -0.03 25.68 -15.33
N LEU A 301 -0.78 25.36 -14.28
CA LEU A 301 -0.75 24.07 -13.57
C LEU A 301 -1.78 23.09 -14.14
N SER A 302 -1.31 21.98 -14.70
CA SER A 302 -2.12 20.82 -15.08
C SER A 302 -2.16 19.81 -13.92
N ILE A 303 -3.34 19.59 -13.35
CA ILE A 303 -3.52 18.70 -12.21
C ILE A 303 -4.08 17.36 -12.69
N ASN A 304 -3.48 16.28 -12.18
CA ASN A 304 -3.85 14.92 -12.52
C ASN A 304 -4.03 14.09 -11.23
N SER A 305 -5.29 14.00 -10.79
CA SER A 305 -5.71 13.27 -9.59
C SER A 305 -6.04 11.81 -9.87
N VAL A 306 -6.45 11.08 -8.85
CA VAL A 306 -6.92 9.68 -8.98
C VAL A 306 -8.24 9.56 -9.78
N LEU A 307 -9.02 10.65 -9.92
CA LEU A 307 -10.25 10.66 -10.69
C LEU A 307 -10.04 10.98 -12.18
N ASP A 308 -8.85 11.47 -12.55
CA ASP A 308 -8.53 11.87 -13.92
C ASP A 308 -8.07 10.68 -14.78
N HIS A 309 -8.45 10.70 -16.07
CA HIS A 309 -8.10 9.63 -17.00
C HIS A 309 -6.66 9.74 -17.52
N LYS A 310 -6.15 10.97 -17.57
CA LYS A 310 -4.79 11.22 -18.03
C LYS A 310 -3.78 10.61 -17.10
N TYR A 311 -2.73 10.02 -17.65
CA TYR A 311 -1.62 9.43 -16.91
C TYR A 311 -2.01 8.33 -15.91
N SER A 312 -3.24 7.81 -16.00
CA SER A 312 -3.78 6.84 -15.05
C SER A 312 -2.99 5.52 -15.00
N ALA A 313 -2.47 5.05 -16.13
CA ALA A 313 -1.75 3.78 -16.24
C ALA A 313 -0.27 3.83 -15.81
N TYR A 314 0.28 5.02 -15.54
CA TYR A 314 1.72 5.14 -15.27
C TYR A 314 2.07 5.04 -13.79
N PHE A 315 1.11 5.24 -12.90
CA PHE A 315 1.29 5.16 -11.46
C PHE A 315 0.57 3.92 -10.92
N GLY A 316 1.34 2.88 -10.63
CA GLY A 316 0.81 1.56 -10.30
C GLY A 316 0.99 0.55 -11.44
N PHE A 317 0.48 -0.67 -11.27
CA PHE A 317 0.50 -1.69 -12.29
C PHE A 317 -0.90 -1.93 -12.87
N THR A 318 -0.98 -2.05 -14.19
CA THR A 318 -2.21 -2.45 -14.89
C THR A 318 -2.41 -3.97 -14.79
N SER A 319 -3.62 -4.45 -15.07
CA SER A 319 -3.93 -5.89 -15.08
C SER A 319 -3.03 -6.67 -16.04
N ASP A 320 -2.72 -6.13 -17.21
CA ASP A 320 -1.84 -6.80 -18.19
C ASP A 320 -0.41 -6.89 -17.66
N GLU A 321 0.12 -5.83 -17.06
CA GLU A 321 1.47 -5.82 -16.48
C GLU A 321 1.59 -6.81 -15.31
N VAL A 322 0.55 -6.96 -14.49
CA VAL A 322 0.53 -7.96 -13.41
C VAL A 322 0.44 -9.38 -13.98
N ARG A 323 -0.31 -9.61 -15.07
CA ARG A 323 -0.35 -10.91 -15.76
C ARG A 323 1.02 -11.28 -16.34
N GLU A 324 1.68 -10.32 -17.00
CA GLU A 324 3.05 -10.50 -17.52
C GLU A 324 4.04 -10.82 -16.39
N MET A 325 3.95 -10.10 -15.27
CA MET A 325 4.77 -10.36 -14.08
C MET A 325 4.49 -11.75 -13.49
N ALA A 326 3.22 -12.14 -13.36
CA ALA A 326 2.83 -13.47 -12.87
C ALA A 326 3.37 -14.59 -13.78
N ALA A 327 3.31 -14.40 -15.10
CA ALA A 327 3.88 -15.33 -16.06
C ALA A 327 5.41 -15.42 -15.94
N TYR A 328 6.10 -14.28 -15.81
CA TYR A 328 7.56 -14.22 -15.66
C TYR A 328 8.06 -14.94 -14.40
N TYR A 329 7.36 -14.80 -13.27
CA TYR A 329 7.70 -15.47 -12.01
C TYR A 329 7.09 -16.86 -11.85
N GLY A 330 6.40 -17.39 -12.88
CA GLY A 330 5.82 -18.74 -12.88
C GLY A 330 4.64 -18.91 -11.91
N ALA A 331 3.85 -17.85 -11.73
CA ALA A 331 2.70 -17.78 -10.83
C ALA A 331 1.40 -17.38 -11.55
N SER A 332 1.25 -17.75 -12.83
CA SER A 332 0.06 -17.42 -13.63
C SER A 332 -1.22 -18.00 -13.05
N ASP A 333 -1.13 -19.14 -12.37
CA ASP A 333 -2.22 -19.80 -11.65
C ASP A 333 -2.68 -19.05 -10.39
N LYS A 334 -1.91 -18.07 -9.97
CA LYS A 334 -2.17 -17.25 -8.78
C LYS A 334 -2.80 -15.88 -9.08
N TYR A 335 -3.13 -15.61 -10.34
CA TYR A 335 -3.61 -14.29 -10.75
C TYR A 335 -4.91 -13.88 -10.03
N ASP A 336 -5.84 -14.81 -9.83
CA ASP A 336 -7.10 -14.53 -9.14
C ASP A 336 -6.86 -14.19 -7.65
N GLU A 337 -5.91 -14.87 -6.98
CA GLU A 337 -5.49 -14.55 -5.62
C GLU A 337 -4.86 -13.15 -5.54
N ILE A 338 -4.01 -12.79 -6.53
CA ILE A 338 -3.41 -11.45 -6.61
C ILE A 338 -4.51 -10.38 -6.77
N CYS A 339 -5.52 -10.64 -7.59
CA CYS A 339 -6.66 -9.75 -7.77
C CYS A 339 -7.44 -9.57 -6.47
N GLU A 340 -7.80 -10.66 -5.79
CA GLU A 340 -8.54 -10.60 -4.51
C GLU A 340 -7.83 -9.72 -3.47
N TRP A 341 -6.49 -9.81 -3.42
CA TRP A 341 -5.71 -9.15 -2.38
C TRP A 341 -5.26 -7.73 -2.73
N TYR A 342 -4.91 -7.42 -4.00
CA TYR A 342 -4.15 -6.22 -4.35
C TYR A 342 -4.71 -5.42 -5.51
N ASP A 343 -5.72 -5.93 -6.21
CA ASP A 343 -6.45 -5.19 -7.24
C ASP A 343 -7.45 -4.21 -6.63
N GLY A 344 -8.14 -3.48 -7.48
CA GLY A 344 -9.32 -2.71 -7.12
C GLY A 344 -9.07 -1.23 -6.91
N TYR A 345 -7.85 -0.72 -7.06
CA TYR A 345 -7.68 0.71 -7.23
C TYR A 345 -8.15 1.11 -8.62
N ARG A 346 -8.72 2.30 -8.72
CA ARG A 346 -9.20 2.82 -9.99
C ARG A 346 -8.76 4.26 -10.17
N PHE A 347 -7.90 4.50 -11.17
CA PHE A 347 -7.50 5.84 -11.56
C PHE A 347 -8.20 6.21 -12.86
N GLY A 348 -9.12 7.18 -12.78
CA GLY A 348 -10.04 7.47 -13.86
C GLY A 348 -10.85 6.24 -14.28
N LYS A 349 -10.54 5.66 -15.47
CA LYS A 349 -11.17 4.43 -15.97
C LYS A 349 -10.27 3.19 -15.91
N THR A 350 -9.01 3.35 -15.47
CA THR A 350 -8.01 2.29 -15.47
C THR A 350 -7.98 1.59 -14.12
N GLU A 351 -8.10 0.27 -14.13
CA GLU A 351 -7.86 -0.57 -12.94
C GLU A 351 -6.36 -0.68 -12.68
N ILE A 352 -5.99 -0.48 -11.43
CA ILE A 352 -4.59 -0.36 -11.00
C ILE A 352 -4.36 -1.18 -9.75
N PHE A 353 -3.30 -1.98 -9.78
CA PHE A 353 -2.76 -2.66 -8.61
C PHE A 353 -1.73 -1.80 -7.88
N ASN A 354 -1.67 -1.96 -6.57
CA ASN A 354 -0.61 -1.33 -5.77
C ASN A 354 0.74 -2.01 -6.05
N PRO A 355 1.74 -1.31 -6.62
CA PRO A 355 3.03 -1.90 -6.96
C PRO A 355 3.78 -2.48 -5.77
N TRP A 356 3.73 -1.79 -4.62
CA TRP A 356 4.40 -2.25 -3.41
C TRP A 356 3.89 -3.60 -2.94
N SER A 357 2.58 -3.77 -2.90
CA SER A 357 1.96 -5.01 -2.44
C SER A 357 2.21 -6.15 -3.42
N VAL A 358 2.07 -5.90 -4.73
CA VAL A 358 2.34 -6.91 -5.77
C VAL A 358 3.80 -7.35 -5.77
N VAL A 359 4.74 -6.41 -5.70
CA VAL A 359 6.19 -6.72 -5.68
C VAL A 359 6.55 -7.52 -4.42
N ASN A 360 6.03 -7.14 -3.26
CA ASN A 360 6.26 -7.89 -2.02
C ASN A 360 5.61 -9.28 -2.04
N TYR A 361 4.42 -9.44 -2.64
CA TYR A 361 3.79 -10.74 -2.81
C TYR A 361 4.69 -11.72 -3.58
N PHE A 362 5.18 -11.32 -4.74
CA PHE A 362 6.11 -12.17 -5.52
C PHE A 362 7.42 -12.43 -4.80
N SER A 363 7.93 -11.46 -4.03
CA SER A 363 9.17 -11.62 -3.25
C SER A 363 8.98 -12.53 -2.04
N ASN A 364 7.76 -12.59 -1.50
CA ASN A 364 7.39 -13.42 -0.34
C ASN A 364 6.81 -14.79 -0.77
N GLU A 365 7.39 -15.42 -1.79
CA GLU A 365 7.03 -16.77 -2.27
C GLU A 365 5.58 -16.91 -2.72
N CYS A 366 4.94 -15.82 -3.13
CA CYS A 366 3.52 -15.73 -3.47
C CYS A 366 2.60 -16.11 -2.29
N GLU A 367 3.01 -15.77 -1.07
CA GLU A 367 2.15 -15.82 0.11
C GLU A 367 1.48 -14.45 0.30
N PRO A 368 0.13 -14.37 0.26
CA PRO A 368 -0.57 -13.10 0.38
C PRO A 368 -0.52 -12.57 1.83
N ARG A 369 -0.23 -11.29 1.98
CA ARG A 369 -0.19 -10.56 3.26
C ARG A 369 -0.59 -9.10 3.05
N ALA A 370 -0.96 -8.42 4.13
CA ALA A 370 -1.20 -6.98 4.11
C ALA A 370 0.14 -6.21 4.17
N PHE A 371 0.84 -6.10 3.04
CA PHE A 371 2.17 -5.47 2.96
C PHE A 371 2.10 -3.95 3.10
N TRP A 372 1.02 -3.34 2.67
CA TRP A 372 0.85 -1.89 2.72
C TRP A 372 0.65 -1.35 4.14
N VAL A 373 -0.03 -2.13 5.00
CA VAL A 373 -0.31 -1.81 6.41
C VAL A 373 0.96 -1.64 7.25
N SER A 374 1.99 -2.43 6.94
CA SER A 374 3.22 -2.48 7.75
C SER A 374 4.14 -1.26 7.53
N THR A 375 3.72 -0.22 6.84
CA THR A 375 4.60 0.84 6.33
C THR A 375 4.63 2.13 7.13
N GLY A 376 4.15 2.14 8.37
CA GLY A 376 4.42 3.20 9.36
C GLY A 376 3.75 4.56 9.13
N SER A 377 2.70 4.66 8.32
CA SER A 377 1.99 5.92 8.05
C SER A 377 0.48 5.83 8.18
N ASN A 378 -0.01 4.85 8.93
CA ASN A 378 -1.43 4.72 9.24
C ASN A 378 -1.90 5.70 10.32
N ASP A 379 -0.97 6.43 10.97
CA ASP A 379 -1.29 7.42 11.99
C ASP A 379 -2.36 8.41 11.52
N VAL A 380 -2.33 8.80 10.24
CA VAL A 380 -3.31 9.73 9.67
C VAL A 380 -4.70 9.12 9.58
N ILE A 381 -4.84 7.82 9.28
CA ILE A 381 -6.16 7.16 9.34
C ILE A 381 -6.64 7.05 10.77
N GLY A 382 -5.77 6.64 11.69
CA GLY A 382 -6.10 6.58 13.10
C GLY A 382 -6.62 7.93 13.61
N GLU A 383 -5.95 9.03 13.25
CA GLU A 383 -6.39 10.39 13.57
C GLU A 383 -7.73 10.76 12.91
N VAL A 384 -7.90 10.46 11.62
CA VAL A 384 -9.15 10.73 10.88
C VAL A 384 -10.31 9.92 11.44
N LEU A 385 -10.08 8.65 11.77
CA LEU A 385 -11.10 7.78 12.38
C LEU A 385 -11.38 8.15 13.85
N ALA A 386 -10.40 8.69 14.57
CA ALA A 386 -10.62 9.20 15.93
C ALA A 386 -11.56 10.41 15.98
N GLU A 387 -11.58 11.21 14.91
CA GLU A 387 -12.45 12.38 14.76
C GLU A 387 -13.81 12.05 14.08
N ALA A 388 -13.98 10.80 13.61
CA ALA A 388 -15.20 10.36 12.96
C ALA A 388 -16.34 10.29 13.99
N ASP A 389 -17.48 10.88 13.64
CA ASP A 389 -18.72 10.74 14.39
C ASP A 389 -19.31 9.32 14.19
N GLU A 390 -20.36 9.01 14.92
CA GLU A 390 -21.02 7.71 14.91
C GLU A 390 -21.58 7.36 13.51
N GLU A 391 -22.13 8.34 12.78
CA GLU A 391 -22.67 8.13 11.43
C GLU A 391 -21.55 7.73 10.45
N ILE A 392 -20.42 8.46 10.46
CA ILE A 392 -19.26 8.15 9.63
C ILE A 392 -18.74 6.74 9.96
N TYR A 393 -18.70 6.42 11.25
CA TYR A 393 -18.21 5.14 11.71
C TYR A 393 -19.10 3.99 11.21
N HIS A 394 -20.43 4.10 11.32
CA HIS A 394 -21.36 3.12 10.78
C HIS A 394 -21.24 2.96 9.26
N ARG A 395 -21.10 4.08 8.54
CA ARG A 395 -20.94 4.04 7.08
C ARG A 395 -19.61 3.41 6.67
N LEU A 396 -18.51 3.66 7.41
CA LEU A 396 -17.24 2.98 7.16
C LEU A 396 -17.29 1.49 7.49
N ALA A 397 -18.03 1.09 8.53
CA ALA A 397 -18.27 -0.30 8.85
C ALA A 397 -19.07 -1.02 7.75
N SER A 398 -20.04 -0.36 7.12
CA SER A 398 -20.78 -0.95 5.99
C SER A 398 -19.88 -1.18 4.76
N LEU A 399 -18.87 -0.33 4.53
CA LEU A 399 -17.86 -0.58 3.48
C LEU A 399 -17.05 -1.87 3.73
N VAL A 400 -16.73 -2.16 4.99
CA VAL A 400 -16.04 -3.41 5.36
C VAL A 400 -16.90 -4.63 5.06
N ASN A 401 -18.22 -4.48 5.14
CA ASN A 401 -19.21 -5.52 4.78
C ASN A 401 -19.43 -5.65 3.26
N GLY A 402 -18.69 -4.88 2.45
CA GLY A 402 -18.77 -4.93 0.98
C GLY A 402 -19.87 -4.05 0.38
N GLU A 403 -20.50 -3.20 1.18
CA GLU A 403 -21.45 -2.19 0.68
C GLU A 403 -20.73 -1.03 0.02
N THR A 404 -21.49 -0.17 -0.68
CA THR A 404 -20.97 1.06 -1.28
C THR A 404 -21.63 2.29 -0.65
N ILE A 405 -20.90 3.41 -0.64
CA ILE A 405 -21.41 4.69 -0.16
C ILE A 405 -21.41 5.69 -1.31
N THR A 406 -22.53 6.35 -1.54
CA THR A 406 -22.58 7.50 -2.46
C THR A 406 -22.32 8.77 -1.70
N THR A 407 -21.32 9.55 -2.12
CA THR A 407 -20.91 10.80 -1.48
C THR A 407 -20.26 11.78 -2.47
N TYR A 408 -20.19 13.04 -2.09
CA TYR A 408 -19.42 14.04 -2.82
C TYR A 408 -17.94 13.91 -2.51
N ILE A 409 -17.10 14.01 -3.55
CA ILE A 409 -15.64 13.93 -3.44
C ILE A 409 -15.01 15.24 -3.90
N ASP A 410 -14.24 15.84 -3.01
CA ASP A 410 -13.39 16.98 -3.27
C ASP A 410 -11.93 16.54 -3.41
N THR A 411 -11.38 16.53 -4.62
CA THR A 411 -9.98 16.20 -4.86
C THR A 411 -9.01 17.29 -4.38
N GLY A 412 -9.52 18.45 -4.00
CA GLY A 412 -8.76 19.57 -3.44
C GLY A 412 -8.80 19.61 -1.91
N VAL A 413 -9.12 18.50 -1.25
CA VAL A 413 -9.18 18.38 0.21
C VAL A 413 -7.86 18.81 0.87
N ILE A 414 -7.96 19.51 2.00
CA ILE A 414 -6.83 19.98 2.82
C ILE A 414 -6.98 19.48 4.26
N TYR A 415 -5.86 19.34 4.96
CA TYR A 415 -5.84 18.81 6.32
C TYR A 415 -6.78 19.53 7.31
N PRO A 416 -6.82 20.88 7.39
CA PRO A 416 -7.72 21.58 8.33
C PRO A 416 -9.22 21.36 8.09
N GLN A 417 -9.61 20.87 6.91
CA GLN A 417 -11.01 20.63 6.56
C GLN A 417 -11.50 19.23 6.95
N ILE A 418 -10.59 18.29 7.19
CA ILE A 418 -10.93 16.89 7.50
C ILE A 418 -11.86 16.81 8.71
N LYS A 419 -11.65 17.69 9.71
CA LYS A 419 -12.45 17.74 10.94
C LYS A 419 -13.82 18.44 10.79
N LYS A 420 -14.08 19.12 9.68
CA LYS A 420 -15.23 20.02 9.56
C LYS A 420 -16.45 19.44 8.86
N ASN A 421 -16.28 18.43 8.02
CA ASN A 421 -17.36 17.89 7.20
C ASN A 421 -17.14 16.38 6.89
N PRO A 422 -18.13 15.50 7.10
CA PRO A 422 -18.06 14.08 6.81
C PRO A 422 -17.61 13.74 5.38
N SER A 423 -18.09 14.47 4.36
CA SER A 423 -17.68 14.26 2.96
C SER A 423 -16.20 14.51 2.73
N THR A 424 -15.56 15.35 3.55
CA THR A 424 -14.11 15.60 3.49
C THR A 424 -13.30 14.39 3.95
N ILE A 425 -13.79 13.63 4.92
CA ILE A 425 -13.17 12.37 5.37
C ILE A 425 -13.15 11.36 4.21
N TYR A 426 -14.27 11.16 3.52
CA TYR A 426 -14.32 10.24 2.38
C TYR A 426 -13.43 10.71 1.23
N SER A 427 -13.38 12.02 0.97
CA SER A 427 -12.49 12.63 -0.01
C SER A 427 -11.03 12.34 0.31
N PHE A 428 -10.63 12.55 1.57
CA PHE A 428 -9.28 12.27 2.05
C PHE A 428 -8.93 10.78 1.92
N LEU A 429 -9.80 9.88 2.39
CA LEU A 429 -9.60 8.44 2.31
C LEU A 429 -9.50 7.95 0.85
N LEU A 430 -10.24 8.56 -0.09
CA LEU A 430 -10.16 8.22 -1.51
C LEU A 430 -8.83 8.67 -2.12
N VAL A 431 -8.42 9.92 -1.93
CA VAL A 431 -7.17 10.42 -2.55
C VAL A 431 -5.91 9.81 -1.93
N THR A 432 -5.99 9.35 -0.68
CA THR A 432 -4.91 8.63 0.00
C THR A 432 -4.87 7.13 -0.32
N GLY A 433 -5.90 6.59 -1.01
CA GLY A 433 -5.94 5.21 -1.48
C GLY A 433 -6.57 4.20 -0.50
N TYR A 434 -7.25 4.67 0.53
CA TYR A 434 -8.00 3.80 1.44
C TYR A 434 -9.42 3.49 0.95
N LEU A 435 -9.89 4.26 -0.03
CA LEU A 435 -11.14 4.02 -0.75
C LEU A 435 -10.87 4.05 -2.26
N LYS A 436 -11.78 3.46 -3.03
CA LYS A 436 -11.84 3.58 -4.50
C LYS A 436 -13.17 4.17 -4.95
N ALA A 437 -13.18 4.85 -6.09
CA ALA A 437 -14.39 5.25 -6.76
C ALA A 437 -14.84 4.13 -7.72
N VAL A 438 -15.98 3.50 -7.42
CA VAL A 438 -16.60 2.47 -8.29
C VAL A 438 -17.26 3.15 -9.47
N LYS A 439 -17.98 4.24 -9.20
CA LYS A 439 -18.65 5.05 -10.21
C LYS A 439 -18.45 6.53 -9.88
N THR A 440 -18.18 7.32 -10.91
CA THR A 440 -18.00 8.77 -10.79
C THR A 440 -18.97 9.46 -11.75
N THR A 441 -19.74 10.41 -11.24
CA THR A 441 -20.62 11.28 -12.01
C THR A 441 -20.36 12.72 -11.62
N LEU A 442 -20.49 13.65 -12.56
CA LEU A 442 -20.48 15.09 -12.27
C LEU A 442 -21.88 15.52 -11.86
N SER A 443 -21.98 16.20 -10.72
CA SER A 443 -23.21 16.85 -10.30
C SER A 443 -23.52 18.07 -11.19
N PHE A 444 -24.72 18.60 -11.08
CA PHE A 444 -25.10 19.82 -11.81
C PHE A 444 -24.20 21.02 -11.48
N ASN A 445 -23.63 21.05 -10.28
CA ASN A 445 -22.71 22.11 -9.81
C ASN A 445 -21.24 21.85 -10.22
N GLY A 446 -20.95 20.74 -10.92
CA GLY A 446 -19.59 20.38 -11.31
C GLY A 446 -18.78 19.62 -10.27
N ASP A 447 -19.39 19.29 -9.11
CA ASP A 447 -18.74 18.46 -8.09
C ASP A 447 -18.74 16.99 -8.49
N PHE A 448 -17.72 16.24 -8.09
CA PHE A 448 -17.68 14.79 -8.27
C PHE A 448 -18.59 14.11 -7.24
N MET A 449 -19.62 13.42 -7.73
CA MET A 449 -20.41 12.49 -6.93
C MET A 449 -19.93 11.07 -7.23
N CYS A 450 -19.39 10.40 -6.21
CA CYS A 450 -18.80 9.07 -6.36
C CYS A 450 -19.54 8.03 -5.53
N GLU A 451 -19.72 6.87 -6.10
CA GLU A 451 -19.99 5.65 -5.37
C GLU A 451 -18.65 5.06 -4.98
N ILE A 452 -18.39 4.95 -3.68
CA ILE A 452 -17.11 4.55 -3.12
C ILE A 452 -17.19 3.20 -2.41
N SER A 453 -16.11 2.43 -2.43
CA SER A 453 -15.97 1.15 -1.72
C SER A 453 -14.52 0.95 -1.25
N LEU A 454 -14.27 -0.12 -0.50
CA LEU A 454 -12.90 -0.56 -0.23
C LEU A 454 -12.25 -1.07 -1.52
N PRO A 455 -10.96 -0.80 -1.74
CA PRO A 455 -10.25 -1.28 -2.93
C PRO A 455 -10.17 -2.81 -2.98
N ASN A 456 -9.68 -3.45 -1.90
CA ASN A 456 -9.33 -4.85 -1.88
C ASN A 456 -9.26 -5.41 -0.45
N ARG A 457 -8.92 -6.68 -0.35
CA ARG A 457 -8.80 -7.40 0.92
C ARG A 457 -7.70 -6.86 1.83
N GLU A 458 -6.58 -6.42 1.28
CA GLU A 458 -5.49 -5.82 2.04
C GLU A 458 -5.98 -4.58 2.81
N ILE A 459 -6.70 -3.68 2.14
CA ILE A 459 -7.24 -2.47 2.76
C ILE A 459 -8.37 -2.78 3.73
N ALA A 460 -9.21 -3.78 3.45
CA ALA A 460 -10.22 -4.23 4.40
C ALA A 460 -9.60 -4.65 5.75
N LEU A 461 -8.44 -5.32 5.72
CA LEU A 461 -7.71 -5.67 6.95
C LEU A 461 -7.18 -4.44 7.71
N VAL A 462 -6.81 -3.34 7.01
CA VAL A 462 -6.46 -2.07 7.67
C VAL A 462 -7.65 -1.53 8.44
N TYR A 463 -8.81 -1.41 7.78
CA TYR A 463 -10.02 -0.92 8.42
C TYR A 463 -10.42 -1.80 9.61
N HIS A 464 -10.36 -3.12 9.45
CA HIS A 464 -10.59 -4.04 10.56
C HIS A 464 -9.68 -3.74 11.75
N LYS A 465 -8.39 -3.57 11.51
CA LYS A 465 -7.42 -3.31 12.59
C LYS A 465 -7.69 -1.96 13.28
N GLU A 466 -7.91 -0.90 12.52
CA GLU A 466 -8.16 0.45 13.08
C GLU A 466 -9.51 0.52 13.81
N ILE A 467 -10.56 -0.09 13.23
CA ILE A 467 -11.85 -0.23 13.88
C ILE A 467 -11.72 -1.02 15.19
N LEU A 468 -10.92 -2.10 15.17
CA LEU A 468 -10.67 -2.93 16.34
C LEU A 468 -9.90 -2.21 17.44
N GLN A 469 -8.88 -1.40 17.11
CA GLN A 469 -8.16 -0.63 18.12
C GLN A 469 -9.10 0.31 18.91
N LYS A 470 -10.12 0.86 18.27
CA LYS A 470 -11.13 1.67 18.97
C LYS A 470 -12.01 0.79 19.89
N PHE A 471 -12.33 -0.45 19.50
CA PHE A 471 -12.99 -1.41 20.37
C PHE A 471 -12.08 -1.94 21.49
N GLU A 472 -10.78 -2.18 21.23
CA GLU A 472 -9.80 -2.58 22.27
C GLU A 472 -9.69 -1.54 23.40
N THR A 473 -9.83 -0.26 23.11
CA THR A 473 -9.87 0.79 24.14
C THR A 473 -11.16 0.77 24.95
N MET A 474 -12.24 0.18 24.43
CA MET A 474 -13.54 0.06 25.08
C MET A 474 -13.74 -1.28 25.78
N ILE A 475 -13.05 -2.35 25.36
CA ILE A 475 -13.21 -3.71 25.91
C ILE A 475 -11.95 -4.09 26.69
N PRO A 476 -12.05 -4.36 28.00
CA PRO A 476 -10.91 -4.85 28.78
C PRO A 476 -10.34 -6.15 28.18
N GLN A 477 -9.01 -6.24 28.10
CA GLN A 477 -8.32 -7.41 27.53
C GLN A 477 -8.75 -8.74 28.19
N SER A 478 -9.05 -8.71 29.49
CA SER A 478 -9.57 -9.86 30.24
C SER A 478 -10.92 -10.34 29.70
N THR A 479 -11.78 -9.42 29.26
CA THR A 479 -13.10 -9.74 28.70
C THR A 479 -12.96 -10.31 27.29
N ALA A 480 -12.08 -9.78 26.46
CA ALA A 480 -11.77 -10.32 25.13
C ALA A 480 -11.26 -11.78 25.24
N ILE A 481 -10.37 -12.07 26.18
CA ILE A 481 -9.86 -13.42 26.46
C ILE A 481 -11.02 -14.35 26.92
N ALA A 482 -11.88 -13.88 27.80
CA ALA A 482 -13.00 -14.68 28.30
C ALA A 482 -14.05 -15.01 27.20
N VAL A 483 -14.27 -14.06 26.28
CA VAL A 483 -15.11 -14.31 25.08
C VAL A 483 -14.43 -15.31 24.16
N GLN A 484 -13.14 -15.18 23.93
CA GLN A 484 -12.36 -16.11 23.12
C GLN A 484 -12.46 -17.55 23.65
N GLU A 485 -12.23 -17.73 24.96
CA GLU A 485 -12.36 -19.04 25.59
C GLU A 485 -13.76 -19.62 25.47
N ALA A 486 -14.80 -18.79 25.69
CA ALA A 486 -16.19 -19.24 25.63
C ALA A 486 -16.60 -19.66 24.20
N ILE A 487 -16.21 -18.88 23.19
CA ILE A 487 -16.58 -19.15 21.78
C ILE A 487 -15.84 -20.39 21.23
N PHE A 488 -14.63 -20.66 21.73
CA PHE A 488 -13.83 -21.83 21.28
C PHE A 488 -14.15 -23.11 22.04
N SER A 489 -14.77 -23.00 23.20
CA SER A 489 -15.21 -24.18 23.98
C SER A 489 -16.66 -24.59 23.72
N GLY A 490 -17.39 -23.81 22.93
CA GLY A 490 -18.83 -24.03 22.73
C GLY A 490 -19.70 -23.70 23.98
N ASP A 491 -19.15 -22.93 24.93
CA ASP A 491 -19.84 -22.55 26.17
C ASP A 491 -20.75 -21.32 25.92
N ASN A 492 -21.98 -21.59 25.50
CA ASN A 492 -22.98 -20.56 25.23
C ASN A 492 -23.38 -19.74 26.46
N ARG A 493 -23.34 -20.33 27.69
CA ARG A 493 -23.68 -19.59 28.91
C ARG A 493 -22.62 -18.57 29.27
N LYS A 494 -21.34 -18.96 29.21
CA LYS A 494 -20.21 -18.06 29.43
C LYS A 494 -20.19 -16.97 28.37
N LEU A 495 -20.40 -17.34 27.10
CA LEU A 495 -20.43 -16.39 25.99
C LEU A 495 -21.57 -15.37 26.14
N LYS A 496 -22.79 -15.81 26.47
CA LYS A 496 -23.94 -14.96 26.76
C LYS A 496 -23.62 -13.95 27.87
N THR A 497 -23.05 -14.44 28.98
CA THR A 497 -22.74 -13.59 30.13
C THR A 497 -21.73 -12.50 29.74
N GLN A 498 -20.67 -12.85 29.01
CA GLN A 498 -19.63 -11.87 28.61
C GLN A 498 -20.19 -10.83 27.63
N ILE A 499 -20.94 -11.25 26.62
CA ILE A 499 -21.56 -10.33 25.65
C ILE A 499 -22.58 -9.42 26.34
N GLN A 500 -23.39 -9.94 27.24
CA GLN A 500 -24.38 -9.14 27.97
C GLN A 500 -23.72 -8.11 28.89
N THR A 501 -22.64 -8.48 29.58
CA THR A 501 -21.85 -7.55 30.39
C THR A 501 -21.30 -6.41 29.54
N LEU A 502 -20.70 -6.74 28.39
CA LEU A 502 -20.18 -5.73 27.44
C LEU A 502 -21.28 -4.78 26.97
N LEU A 503 -22.45 -5.31 26.58
CA LEU A 503 -23.57 -4.46 26.16
C LEU A 503 -24.08 -3.55 27.28
N MET A 504 -24.03 -4.00 28.53
CA MET A 504 -24.44 -3.20 29.67
C MET A 504 -23.45 -2.06 29.97
N GLU A 505 -22.14 -2.32 29.85
CA GLU A 505 -21.07 -1.41 30.23
C GLU A 505 -20.72 -0.39 29.13
N SER A 506 -20.78 -0.79 27.85
CA SER A 506 -20.21 -0.03 26.72
C SER A 506 -21.23 0.56 25.75
N VAL A 507 -22.52 0.24 25.86
CA VAL A 507 -23.52 0.61 24.84
C VAL A 507 -24.63 1.44 25.45
N SER A 508 -24.98 2.58 24.78
CA SER A 508 -26.18 3.34 25.12
C SER A 508 -27.44 2.59 24.68
N SER A 509 -28.53 2.76 25.44
CA SER A 509 -29.82 2.15 25.08
C SER A 509 -30.42 2.73 23.79
N PHE A 510 -29.92 3.87 23.29
CA PHE A 510 -30.31 4.48 22.01
C PHE A 510 -29.61 3.82 20.81
N ASP A 511 -28.43 3.20 21.01
CA ASP A 511 -27.60 2.62 19.95
C ASP A 511 -28.08 1.24 19.52
N THR A 512 -28.95 0.59 20.32
CA THR A 512 -29.43 -0.79 20.11
C THR A 512 -30.64 -0.91 19.17
N ALA A 513 -30.85 0.04 18.27
CA ALA A 513 -32.10 0.14 17.50
C ALA A 513 -32.19 -0.73 16.24
N GLY A 514 -31.15 -1.45 15.82
CA GLY A 514 -31.18 -2.23 14.58
C GLY A 514 -30.21 -3.41 14.52
N GLU A 515 -30.51 -4.38 13.66
CA GLU A 515 -29.70 -5.59 13.43
C GLU A 515 -28.26 -5.28 13.00
N ASN A 516 -28.08 -4.21 12.21
CA ASN A 516 -26.77 -3.76 11.75
C ASN A 516 -25.82 -3.36 12.89
N PHE A 517 -26.35 -2.80 13.99
CA PHE A 517 -25.55 -2.48 15.17
C PHE A 517 -24.96 -3.75 15.79
N TYR A 518 -25.80 -4.77 16.03
CA TYR A 518 -25.33 -6.02 16.63
C TYR A 518 -24.39 -6.80 15.72
N HIS A 519 -24.59 -6.71 14.41
CA HIS A 519 -23.68 -7.27 13.43
C HIS A 519 -22.29 -6.61 13.54
N GLY A 520 -22.22 -5.29 13.55
CA GLY A 520 -20.97 -4.55 13.73
C GLY A 520 -20.28 -4.84 15.08
N PHE A 521 -21.07 -4.88 16.16
CA PHE A 521 -20.59 -5.22 17.51
C PHE A 521 -20.00 -6.64 17.56
N MET A 522 -20.73 -7.64 17.07
CA MET A 522 -20.24 -9.03 17.04
C MET A 522 -19.06 -9.22 16.09
N LEU A 523 -19.05 -8.55 14.96
CA LEU A 523 -17.94 -8.58 14.02
C LEU A 523 -16.67 -8.01 14.68
N GLY A 524 -16.79 -6.85 15.36
CA GLY A 524 -15.70 -6.25 16.13
C GLY A 524 -15.19 -7.22 17.21
N LEU A 525 -16.07 -7.83 17.98
CA LEU A 525 -15.73 -8.80 19.01
C LEU A 525 -15.01 -10.03 18.44
N CYS A 526 -15.50 -10.58 17.31
CA CYS A 526 -14.88 -11.72 16.63
C CYS A 526 -13.50 -11.40 16.07
N ALA A 527 -13.28 -10.19 15.63
CA ALA A 527 -12.02 -9.77 15.05
C ALA A 527 -10.91 -9.58 16.11
N LEU A 528 -11.26 -9.42 17.41
CA LEU A 528 -10.30 -9.49 18.53
C LEU A 528 -9.76 -10.92 18.77
N LEU A 529 -10.39 -11.93 18.18
CA LEU A 529 -10.00 -13.32 18.37
C LEU A 529 -8.78 -13.67 17.50
N GLY A 530 -7.61 -13.78 18.12
CA GLY A 530 -6.37 -14.10 17.43
C GLY A 530 -6.36 -15.47 16.75
N GLY A 531 -5.82 -15.56 15.54
CA GLY A 531 -5.64 -16.84 14.82
C GLY A 531 -6.76 -17.22 13.87
N PHE A 532 -7.62 -16.28 13.49
CA PHE A 532 -8.72 -16.49 12.55
C PHE A 532 -8.77 -15.45 11.44
N PHE A 533 -9.25 -15.89 10.27
CA PHE A 533 -9.78 -15.00 9.25
C PHE A 533 -11.27 -14.81 9.51
N VAL A 534 -11.66 -13.60 9.85
CA VAL A 534 -13.07 -13.25 10.05
C VAL A 534 -13.62 -12.75 8.71
N THR A 535 -14.73 -13.33 8.29
CA THR A 535 -15.46 -12.91 7.09
C THR A 535 -16.92 -12.68 7.46
N SER A 536 -17.57 -11.75 6.78
CA SER A 536 -18.95 -11.42 7.04
C SER A 536 -19.74 -11.26 5.75
N ASN A 537 -21.03 -11.56 5.80
CA ASN A 537 -21.98 -11.41 4.70
C ASN A 537 -21.53 -12.06 3.36
N ARG A 538 -20.91 -13.26 3.42
CA ARG A 538 -20.50 -14.02 2.23
C ARG A 538 -21.41 -15.21 1.96
N GLU A 539 -21.49 -15.61 0.69
CA GLU A 539 -22.20 -16.80 0.26
C GLU A 539 -21.44 -18.06 0.66
N SER A 540 -22.13 -19.01 1.29
CA SER A 540 -21.65 -20.37 1.57
C SER A 540 -22.84 -21.31 1.64
N GLY A 541 -22.76 -22.50 1.04
CA GLY A 541 -23.88 -23.43 0.92
C GLY A 541 -25.01 -22.83 0.09
N GLU A 542 -26.23 -22.84 0.63
CA GLU A 542 -27.44 -22.35 -0.03
C GLU A 542 -27.86 -20.94 0.41
N GLY A 543 -26.92 -20.12 0.90
CA GLY A 543 -27.25 -18.76 1.35
C GLY A 543 -26.06 -17.96 1.80
N ARG A 544 -26.33 -16.91 2.54
CA ARG A 544 -25.33 -15.92 3.00
C ARG A 544 -25.32 -15.92 4.53
N TYR A 545 -24.14 -16.20 5.12
CA TYR A 545 -23.94 -16.15 6.58
C TYR A 545 -23.62 -14.73 7.05
N ASP A 546 -23.91 -14.43 8.32
CA ASP A 546 -23.57 -13.14 8.90
C ASP A 546 -22.07 -13.04 9.23
N ILE A 547 -21.52 -13.97 10.03
CA ILE A 547 -20.09 -13.96 10.42
C ILE A 547 -19.53 -15.38 10.37
N GLN A 548 -18.34 -15.53 9.77
CA GLN A 548 -17.58 -16.78 9.77
C GLN A 548 -16.12 -16.51 10.21
N LEU A 549 -15.61 -17.37 11.09
CA LEU A 549 -14.21 -17.38 11.51
C LEU A 549 -13.53 -18.64 10.97
N LYS A 550 -12.62 -18.45 10.01
CA LYS A 550 -11.82 -19.52 9.41
C LYS A 550 -10.47 -19.59 10.12
N PRO A 551 -10.09 -20.73 10.70
CA PRO A 551 -8.82 -20.83 11.42
C PRO A 551 -7.61 -20.69 10.48
N VAL A 552 -6.60 -19.94 10.95
CA VAL A 552 -5.30 -19.79 10.25
C VAL A 552 -4.40 -21.01 10.49
N LYS A 553 -4.57 -21.70 11.63
CA LYS A 553 -3.77 -22.86 12.04
C LYS A 553 -4.64 -24.11 12.13
N LYS A 554 -4.08 -25.26 11.72
CA LYS A 554 -4.73 -26.55 11.93
C LYS A 554 -4.93 -26.84 13.41
N GLY A 555 -6.08 -27.40 13.77
CA GLY A 555 -6.44 -27.77 15.14
C GLY A 555 -7.27 -26.73 15.90
N LEU A 556 -7.51 -25.55 15.32
CA LEU A 556 -8.49 -24.61 15.83
C LEU A 556 -9.86 -24.87 15.19
N PRO A 557 -10.98 -24.65 15.92
CA PRO A 557 -12.31 -24.83 15.37
C PRO A 557 -12.66 -23.73 14.35
N GLY A 558 -13.49 -24.03 13.38
CA GLY A 558 -14.21 -23.04 12.59
C GLY A 558 -15.43 -22.54 13.36
N ILE A 559 -15.85 -21.30 13.13
CA ILE A 559 -17.01 -20.72 13.82
C ILE A 559 -17.91 -20.03 12.80
N ILE A 560 -19.21 -20.26 12.94
CA ILE A 560 -20.23 -19.58 12.15
C ILE A 560 -21.25 -18.97 13.11
N ILE A 561 -21.57 -17.69 12.89
CA ILE A 561 -22.52 -16.94 13.70
C ILE A 561 -23.61 -16.38 12.79
N GLU A 562 -24.85 -16.61 13.15
CA GLU A 562 -26.01 -15.97 12.54
C GLU A 562 -26.68 -15.09 13.59
N LEU A 563 -27.02 -13.87 13.22
CA LEU A 563 -27.54 -12.84 14.11
C LEU A 563 -29.01 -12.58 13.81
N LYS A 564 -29.77 -12.32 14.84
CA LYS A 564 -31.14 -11.82 14.74
C LYS A 564 -31.38 -10.76 15.80
N ALA A 565 -32.23 -9.80 15.51
CA ALA A 565 -32.57 -8.75 16.45
C ALA A 565 -34.07 -8.46 16.44
N GLU A 566 -34.62 -8.18 17.61
CA GLU A 566 -35.99 -7.70 17.76
C GLU A 566 -36.09 -6.50 18.70
N LYS A 567 -37.07 -5.61 18.47
CA LYS A 567 -37.17 -4.37 19.24
C LYS A 567 -37.83 -4.51 20.62
N ASN A 568 -38.77 -5.41 20.78
CA ASN A 568 -39.58 -5.57 22.00
C ASN A 568 -39.75 -7.05 22.33
N GLY A 569 -38.65 -7.79 22.53
CA GLY A 569 -38.67 -9.22 22.80
C GLY A 569 -38.75 -9.57 24.27
N THR A 570 -39.40 -10.71 24.58
CA THR A 570 -39.31 -11.36 25.89
C THR A 570 -38.12 -12.31 25.91
N GLU A 571 -37.73 -12.83 27.08
CA GLU A 571 -36.66 -13.80 27.20
C GLU A 571 -36.97 -15.12 26.42
N GLU A 572 -38.24 -15.51 26.39
CA GLU A 572 -38.74 -16.67 25.64
C GLU A 572 -38.64 -16.42 24.11
N SER A 573 -39.06 -15.24 23.62
CA SER A 573 -38.97 -14.91 22.19
C SER A 573 -37.51 -14.82 21.71
N LEU A 574 -36.60 -14.26 22.50
CA LEU A 574 -35.18 -14.23 22.18
C LEU A 574 -34.58 -15.64 22.09
N LYS A 575 -34.95 -16.54 22.99
CA LYS A 575 -34.50 -17.91 22.94
C LYS A 575 -34.95 -18.60 21.65
N GLN A 576 -36.23 -18.47 21.28
CA GLN A 576 -36.77 -19.01 20.03
C GLN A 576 -36.07 -18.39 18.80
N LEU A 577 -35.76 -17.09 18.86
CA LEU A 577 -35.10 -16.39 17.79
C LEU A 577 -33.65 -16.86 17.61
N SER A 578 -32.91 -17.13 18.70
CA SER A 578 -31.57 -17.69 18.65
C SER A 578 -31.54 -19.13 18.11
N GLU A 579 -32.51 -19.93 18.46
CA GLU A 579 -32.69 -21.29 17.92
C GLU A 579 -33.04 -21.24 16.42
N THR A 580 -33.83 -20.25 15.98
CA THR A 580 -34.16 -20.02 14.57
C THR A 580 -32.91 -19.64 13.78
N ALA A 581 -32.06 -18.75 14.32
CA ALA A 581 -30.79 -18.39 13.72
C ALA A 581 -29.84 -19.60 13.58
N LEU A 582 -29.73 -20.41 14.62
CA LEU A 582 -28.94 -21.64 14.58
C LEU A 582 -29.45 -22.62 13.52
N LYS A 583 -30.77 -22.80 13.43
CA LYS A 583 -31.40 -23.65 12.42
C LYS A 583 -31.14 -23.16 11.01
N GLN A 584 -31.14 -21.84 10.79
CA GLN A 584 -30.82 -21.24 9.49
C GLN A 584 -29.40 -21.63 9.03
N ILE A 585 -28.39 -21.63 9.92
CA ILE A 585 -27.02 -22.07 9.60
C ILE A 585 -27.00 -23.52 9.13
N GLN A 586 -27.80 -24.39 9.78
CA GLN A 586 -27.89 -25.82 9.47
C GLN A 586 -28.61 -26.08 8.14
N ASP A 587 -29.79 -25.47 7.97
CA ASP A 587 -30.63 -25.65 6.78
C ASP A 587 -29.98 -25.13 5.52
N LYS A 588 -29.19 -24.02 5.62
CA LYS A 588 -28.47 -23.38 4.52
C LYS A 588 -27.05 -23.89 4.32
N GLN A 589 -26.59 -24.83 5.13
CA GLN A 589 -25.26 -25.44 5.04
C GLN A 589 -24.11 -24.41 4.96
N TYR A 590 -24.12 -23.39 5.80
CA TYR A 590 -23.11 -22.32 5.81
C TYR A 590 -21.68 -22.81 6.12
N ASP A 591 -21.52 -24.03 6.63
CA ASP A 591 -20.26 -24.69 6.94
C ASP A 591 -19.55 -25.31 5.72
N THR A 592 -20.12 -25.22 4.52
CA THR A 592 -19.58 -25.82 3.29
C THR A 592 -18.15 -25.34 2.99
N GLU A 593 -17.89 -24.03 3.08
CA GLU A 593 -16.56 -23.47 2.84
C GLU A 593 -15.52 -23.94 3.87
N LEU A 594 -15.88 -23.97 5.15
CA LEU A 594 -14.99 -24.44 6.22
C LEU A 594 -14.65 -25.93 6.08
N ARG A 595 -15.64 -26.74 5.74
CA ARG A 595 -15.43 -28.19 5.47
C ARG A 595 -14.54 -28.41 4.26
N ALA A 596 -14.76 -27.68 3.17
CA ALA A 596 -13.92 -27.73 2.00
C ALA A 596 -12.46 -27.32 2.29
N ALA A 597 -12.26 -26.41 3.26
CA ALA A 597 -10.94 -26.01 3.76
C ALA A 597 -10.30 -27.02 4.75
N GLY A 598 -10.96 -28.15 5.05
CA GLY A 598 -10.44 -29.20 5.92
C GLY A 598 -10.57 -28.90 7.43
N VAL A 599 -11.50 -28.04 7.82
CA VAL A 599 -11.79 -27.76 9.24
C VAL A 599 -12.63 -28.90 9.82
N GLU A 600 -12.10 -29.58 10.83
CA GLU A 600 -12.73 -30.77 11.42
C GLU A 600 -13.83 -30.43 12.44
N VAL A 601 -13.59 -29.41 13.27
CA VAL A 601 -14.53 -28.96 14.32
C VAL A 601 -15.10 -27.62 13.92
N ILE A 602 -16.42 -27.49 13.89
CA ILE A 602 -17.12 -26.25 13.54
C ILE A 602 -18.22 -26.00 14.56
N TYR A 603 -18.09 -24.87 15.30
CA TYR A 603 -19.17 -24.41 16.19
C TYR A 603 -20.09 -23.45 15.43
N LYS A 604 -21.38 -23.62 15.63
CA LYS A 604 -22.45 -22.85 15.02
C LYS A 604 -23.21 -22.11 16.10
N TYR A 605 -23.29 -20.79 16.01
CA TYR A 605 -23.93 -19.94 16.99
C TYR A 605 -25.11 -19.19 16.36
N GLY A 606 -26.30 -19.37 16.88
CA GLY A 606 -27.44 -18.50 16.63
C GLY A 606 -27.52 -17.49 17.79
N VAL A 607 -27.39 -16.20 17.49
CA VAL A 607 -27.35 -15.13 18.48
C VAL A 607 -28.53 -14.17 18.26
N ALA A 608 -29.32 -13.94 19.30
CA ALA A 608 -30.50 -13.07 19.24
C ALA A 608 -30.37 -11.91 20.23
N PHE A 609 -30.65 -10.68 19.77
CA PHE A 609 -30.54 -9.47 20.56
C PHE A 609 -31.88 -8.74 20.73
N CYS A 610 -32.05 -8.10 21.90
CA CYS A 610 -33.11 -7.13 22.16
C CYS A 610 -32.60 -6.07 23.16
N GLY A 611 -32.28 -4.89 22.67
CA GLY A 611 -31.60 -3.87 23.48
C GLY A 611 -30.29 -4.41 24.06
N LYS A 612 -30.12 -4.36 25.36
CA LYS A 612 -28.93 -4.89 26.05
C LYS A 612 -29.01 -6.38 26.41
N ARG A 613 -30.05 -7.06 25.99
CA ARG A 613 -30.24 -8.50 26.26
C ARG A 613 -29.80 -9.35 25.07
N VAL A 614 -29.21 -10.49 25.34
CA VAL A 614 -28.72 -11.44 24.34
C VAL A 614 -29.09 -12.86 24.75
N GLU A 615 -29.48 -13.68 23.77
CA GLU A 615 -29.63 -15.14 23.89
C GLU A 615 -28.81 -15.85 22.83
N ILE A 616 -28.23 -17.01 23.20
CA ILE A 616 -27.30 -17.73 22.34
C ILE A 616 -27.64 -19.22 22.32
N ALA A 617 -27.89 -19.72 21.13
CA ALA A 617 -27.99 -21.14 20.84
C ALA A 617 -26.70 -21.63 20.17
N VAL A 618 -26.22 -22.83 20.52
CA VAL A 618 -24.98 -23.42 19.95
C VAL A 618 -25.27 -24.83 19.44
N GLY A 619 -24.61 -25.18 18.29
CA GLY A 619 -24.76 -26.51 17.67
C GLY A 619 -23.48 -26.99 16.98
#